data_e528ee39078b369c007c1745a97392a3
#
_entry.id   e528ee39078b369c007c1745a97392a3
#
_cell.length_a   1.000
_cell.length_b   1.000
_cell.length_c   1.000
_cell.angle_alpha   90.00
_cell.angle_beta   90.00
_cell.angle_gamma   90.00
#
_symmetry.space_group_name_H-M   'P 1'
#
loop_
_entity.id
_entity.type
_entity.pdbx_description
1 polymer ?
#
loop_
_entity_poly.entity_id
_entity_poly.type
_entity_poly.pdbx_seq_one_letter_code
_entity_poly.pdbx_strand_id
1 'polypeptide(L)'
;MIHARLALTPTGWERDCRVTLRGGRIASVARGAPEPGDRQVGLLLPALPNLHSHTFQRGMAGLTEHRAAGRESFWTWREVMYRFVAELTPEDIGVIAAMAFVEMLEAGFGSVAEFHYVHHAPDGSPYADRAELSARVIAAADTAGIGLTLLPVLYSYGGAGQVPLAGKQRRFGNWH
;
A
#
# COMPACT_ATOMS: atom_id res chain seq x y z
N MET A 1 -18.80 10.46 -18.11
CA MET A 1 -18.95 11.41 -16.98
C MET A 1 -19.66 10.73 -15.82
N ILE A 2 -19.64 11.33 -14.62
CA ILE A 2 -20.36 10.81 -13.44
C ILE A 2 -21.36 11.88 -13.02
N HIS A 3 -22.62 11.47 -12.80
CA HIS A 3 -23.61 12.31 -12.14
C HIS A 3 -23.90 11.74 -10.76
N ALA A 4 -23.78 12.58 -9.73
CA ALA A 4 -24.06 12.23 -8.34
C ALA A 4 -25.24 13.05 -7.80
N ARG A 5 -26.23 12.39 -7.18
CA ARG A 5 -27.31 13.10 -6.47
C ARG A 5 -26.78 13.91 -5.30
N LEU A 6 -25.69 13.46 -4.68
CA LEU A 6 -24.98 14.16 -3.62
C LEU A 6 -23.49 13.86 -3.74
N ALA A 7 -22.66 14.89 -3.75
CA ALA A 7 -21.19 14.76 -3.79
C ALA A 7 -20.54 15.58 -2.68
N LEU A 8 -19.47 15.06 -2.11
CA LEU A 8 -18.58 15.82 -1.24
C LEU A 8 -17.50 16.48 -2.10
N THR A 9 -17.55 17.80 -2.18
CA THR A 9 -16.59 18.62 -2.93
C THR A 9 -15.70 19.43 -1.97
N PRO A 10 -14.66 20.11 -2.43
CA PRO A 10 -13.86 21.00 -1.58
C PRO A 10 -14.67 22.14 -0.91
N THR A 11 -15.82 22.49 -1.46
CA THR A 11 -16.74 23.52 -0.92
C THR A 11 -17.82 22.94 -0.03
N GLY A 12 -17.85 21.62 0.18
CA GLY A 12 -18.83 20.92 1.02
C GLY A 12 -19.76 20.02 0.21
N TRP A 13 -20.91 19.69 0.80
CA TRP A 13 -21.90 18.83 0.17
C TRP A 13 -22.69 19.56 -0.91
N GLU A 14 -22.69 19.02 -2.12
CA GLU A 14 -23.40 19.54 -3.25
C GLU A 14 -24.35 18.52 -3.86
N ARG A 15 -25.56 18.99 -4.26
CA ARG A 15 -26.56 18.17 -4.95
C ARG A 15 -26.44 18.31 -6.45
N ASP A 16 -26.87 17.24 -7.15
CA ASP A 16 -26.95 17.19 -8.61
C ASP A 16 -25.63 17.61 -9.27
N CYS A 17 -24.58 16.88 -8.89
CA CYS A 17 -23.21 17.20 -9.25
C CYS A 17 -22.75 16.33 -10.41
N ARG A 18 -22.28 16.96 -11.50
CA ARG A 18 -21.65 16.27 -12.65
C ARG A 18 -20.15 16.44 -12.63
N VAL A 19 -19.44 15.31 -12.63
CA VAL A 19 -17.99 15.24 -12.65
C VAL A 19 -17.52 14.77 -14.02
N THR A 20 -16.76 15.62 -14.70
CA THR A 20 -16.14 15.29 -15.99
C THR A 20 -14.74 14.74 -15.74
N LEU A 21 -14.45 13.57 -16.31
CA LEU A 21 -13.14 12.95 -16.27
C LEU A 21 -12.46 13.06 -17.65
N ARG A 22 -11.19 13.42 -17.67
CA ARG A 22 -10.33 13.43 -18.87
C ARG A 22 -8.95 12.90 -18.50
N GLY A 23 -8.46 11.88 -19.21
CA GLY A 23 -7.15 11.28 -18.96
C GLY A 23 -6.97 10.80 -17.51
N GLY A 24 -8.00 10.19 -16.91
CA GLY A 24 -7.95 9.72 -15.52
C GLY A 24 -8.00 10.81 -14.44
N ARG A 25 -8.23 12.08 -14.83
CA ARG A 25 -8.29 13.23 -13.92
C ARG A 25 -9.66 13.90 -13.93
N ILE A 26 -10.04 14.51 -12.82
CA ILE A 26 -11.22 15.37 -12.74
C ILE A 26 -10.91 16.67 -13.52
N ALA A 27 -11.62 16.85 -14.64
CA ALA A 27 -11.48 18.04 -15.46
C ALA A 27 -12.40 19.16 -15.01
N SER A 28 -13.61 18.83 -14.54
CA SER A 28 -14.56 19.81 -14.00
C SER A 28 -15.55 19.14 -13.05
N VAL A 29 -16.08 19.97 -12.15
CA VAL A 29 -17.21 19.65 -11.27
C VAL A 29 -18.23 20.77 -11.45
N ALA A 30 -19.46 20.44 -11.80
CA ALA A 30 -20.52 21.42 -12.04
C ALA A 30 -21.87 20.89 -11.55
N ARG A 31 -22.78 21.77 -11.20
CA ARG A 31 -24.18 21.38 -10.94
C ARG A 31 -24.91 21.17 -12.27
N GLY A 32 -25.76 20.16 -12.31
CA GLY A 32 -26.58 19.88 -13.47
C GLY A 32 -27.33 18.55 -13.35
N ALA A 33 -28.43 18.46 -14.05
CA ALA A 33 -29.18 17.20 -14.18
C ALA A 33 -28.34 16.14 -14.90
N PRO A 34 -28.64 14.84 -14.69
CA PRO A 34 -27.98 13.77 -15.42
C PRO A 34 -28.25 13.89 -16.92
N GLU A 35 -27.25 13.60 -17.74
CA GLU A 35 -27.38 13.54 -19.19
C GLU A 35 -27.23 12.10 -19.67
N PRO A 36 -27.72 11.80 -20.92
CA PRO A 36 -27.53 10.49 -21.52
C PRO A 36 -26.06 10.08 -21.56
N GLY A 37 -25.73 8.90 -21.05
CA GLY A 37 -24.35 8.39 -20.98
C GLY A 37 -23.60 8.72 -19.67
N ASP A 38 -24.20 9.48 -18.76
CA ASP A 38 -23.60 9.67 -17.43
C ASP A 38 -23.75 8.39 -16.57
N ARG A 39 -22.66 8.00 -15.90
CA ARG A 39 -22.73 7.03 -14.80
C ARG A 39 -23.41 7.70 -13.62
N GLN A 40 -24.63 7.28 -13.30
CA GLN A 40 -25.39 7.84 -12.20
C GLN A 40 -25.07 7.12 -10.88
N VAL A 41 -24.77 7.90 -9.82
CA VAL A 41 -24.50 7.41 -8.46
C VAL A 41 -25.33 8.20 -7.45
N GLY A 42 -25.68 7.53 -6.34
CA GLY A 42 -26.41 8.19 -5.25
C GLY A 42 -25.52 9.17 -4.47
N LEU A 43 -24.32 8.71 -4.13
CA LEU A 43 -23.34 9.44 -3.35
C LEU A 43 -21.98 9.33 -4.01
N LEU A 44 -21.25 10.44 -4.09
CA LEU A 44 -19.87 10.49 -4.57
C LEU A 44 -18.98 11.12 -3.50
N LEU A 45 -17.95 10.40 -3.14
CA LEU A 45 -16.91 10.84 -2.19
C LEU A 45 -15.55 10.82 -2.88
N PRO A 46 -14.61 11.70 -2.51
CA PRO A 46 -13.21 11.52 -2.84
C PRO A 46 -12.71 10.18 -2.26
N ALA A 47 -11.88 9.47 -3.01
CA ALA A 47 -11.19 8.31 -2.49
C ALA A 47 -10.24 8.71 -1.34
N LEU A 48 -10.10 7.84 -0.35
CA LEU A 48 -9.21 8.09 0.78
C LEU A 48 -7.75 7.81 0.38
N PRO A 49 -6.77 8.62 0.82
CA PRO A 49 -5.37 8.23 0.78
C PRO A 49 -5.03 7.36 1.99
N ASN A 50 -4.37 6.23 1.76
CA ASN A 50 -3.73 5.45 2.83
C ASN A 50 -2.30 5.98 3.02
N LEU A 51 -2.01 6.58 4.16
CA LEU A 51 -0.72 7.23 4.40
C LEU A 51 0.32 6.32 5.08
N HIS A 52 0.00 5.06 5.36
CA HIS A 52 0.92 4.12 5.99
C HIS A 52 0.57 2.69 5.64
N SER A 53 1.46 2.01 4.94
CA SER A 53 1.32 0.60 4.58
C SER A 53 2.68 -0.10 4.55
N HIS A 54 2.66 -1.39 4.84
CA HIS A 54 3.73 -2.36 4.67
C HIS A 54 3.13 -3.59 4.03
N THR A 55 2.94 -3.56 2.72
CA THR A 55 2.14 -4.56 2.00
C THR A 55 2.56 -6.00 2.25
N PHE A 56 3.86 -6.29 2.35
CA PHE A 56 4.33 -7.66 2.60
C PHE A 56 3.76 -8.24 3.91
N GLN A 57 3.47 -7.41 4.92
CA GLN A 57 2.91 -7.87 6.19
C GLN A 57 1.48 -8.44 6.04
N ARG A 58 0.76 -8.05 4.96
CA ARG A 58 -0.55 -8.63 4.67
C ARG A 58 -0.51 -10.14 4.50
N GLY A 59 0.60 -10.68 3.99
CA GLY A 59 0.80 -12.12 3.88
C GLY A 59 0.89 -12.87 5.22
N MET A 60 1.05 -12.15 6.34
CA MET A 60 1.04 -12.74 7.68
C MET A 60 -0.36 -12.85 8.30
N ALA A 61 -1.41 -12.42 7.60
CA ALA A 61 -2.77 -12.52 8.12
C ALA A 61 -3.12 -13.97 8.51
N GLY A 62 -3.67 -14.14 9.71
CA GLY A 62 -3.91 -15.45 10.29
C GLY A 62 -2.72 -16.07 11.04
N LEU A 63 -1.51 -15.52 10.93
CA LEU A 63 -0.33 -16.02 11.65
C LEU A 63 -0.05 -15.25 12.95
N THR A 64 -0.55 -14.03 13.07
CA THR A 64 -0.21 -13.09 14.15
C THR A 64 -1.42 -12.64 14.98
N GLU A 65 -2.64 -12.98 14.59
CA GLU A 65 -3.87 -12.59 15.28
C GLU A 65 -4.30 -13.57 16.36
N HIS A 66 -3.60 -14.71 16.51
CA HIS A 66 -3.87 -15.70 17.54
C HIS A 66 -3.02 -15.44 18.78
N ARG A 67 -3.70 -15.26 19.90
CA ARG A 67 -3.02 -15.17 21.20
C ARG A 67 -2.50 -16.55 21.61
N ALA A 68 -1.17 -16.69 21.70
CA ALA A 68 -0.56 -17.87 22.26
C ALA A 68 -0.69 -17.91 23.81
N ALA A 69 -0.41 -19.07 24.42
CA ALA A 69 -0.35 -19.18 25.88
C ALA A 69 0.88 -18.39 26.39
N GLY A 70 0.67 -17.14 26.81
CA GLY A 70 1.74 -16.29 27.33
C GLY A 70 1.45 -14.79 27.20
N ARG A 71 2.42 -13.96 27.55
CA ARG A 71 2.40 -12.52 27.29
C ARG A 71 2.88 -12.28 25.87
N GLU A 72 1.95 -11.97 24.98
CA GLU A 72 2.30 -11.47 23.66
C GLU A 72 2.69 -10.00 23.73
N SER A 73 3.68 -9.63 22.92
CA SER A 73 4.21 -8.30 22.85
C SER A 73 4.61 -7.97 21.39
N PHE A 74 4.93 -6.71 21.13
CA PHE A 74 5.54 -6.32 19.87
C PHE A 74 6.76 -7.21 19.50
N TRP A 75 7.52 -7.69 20.49
CA TRP A 75 8.72 -8.50 20.25
C TRP A 75 8.38 -9.89 19.73
N THR A 76 7.34 -10.54 20.24
CA THR A 76 6.89 -11.86 19.74
C THR A 76 6.33 -11.75 18.34
N TRP A 77 5.53 -10.70 18.05
CA TRP A 77 5.07 -10.39 16.70
C TRP A 77 6.24 -10.16 15.74
N ARG A 78 7.27 -9.41 16.17
CA ARG A 78 8.45 -9.12 15.35
C ARG A 78 9.22 -10.39 14.95
N GLU A 79 9.29 -11.38 15.82
CA GLU A 79 9.92 -12.66 15.50
C GLU A 79 9.16 -13.43 14.41
N VAL A 80 7.83 -13.42 14.45
CA VAL A 80 6.99 -14.01 13.40
C VAL A 80 7.24 -13.28 12.09
N MET A 81 7.24 -11.95 12.10
CA MET A 81 7.51 -11.14 10.94
C MET A 81 8.89 -11.43 10.33
N TYR A 82 9.93 -11.56 11.14
CA TYR A 82 11.27 -11.91 10.65
C TYR A 82 11.34 -13.31 10.04
N ARG A 83 10.65 -14.29 10.61
CA ARG A 83 10.55 -15.63 10.00
C ARG A 83 9.84 -15.59 8.67
N PHE A 84 8.72 -14.90 8.61
CA PHE A 84 7.94 -14.74 7.38
C PHE A 84 8.75 -14.03 6.28
N VAL A 85 9.29 -12.86 6.57
CA VAL A 85 10.05 -12.10 5.58
C VAL A 85 11.29 -12.84 5.08
N ALA A 86 11.84 -13.76 5.89
CA ALA A 86 13.00 -14.55 5.52
C ALA A 86 12.78 -15.47 4.32
N GLU A 87 11.54 -15.86 4.07
CA GLU A 87 11.17 -16.83 3.02
C GLU A 87 10.62 -16.15 1.74
N LEU A 88 10.25 -14.86 1.82
CA LEU A 88 9.62 -14.18 0.70
C LEU A 88 10.54 -14.02 -0.50
N THR A 89 10.08 -14.46 -1.65
CA THR A 89 10.69 -14.22 -2.95
C THR A 89 10.22 -12.87 -3.54
N PRO A 90 10.86 -12.35 -4.62
CA PRO A 90 10.35 -11.19 -5.33
C PRO A 90 8.92 -11.38 -5.86
N GLU A 91 8.59 -12.58 -6.31
CA GLU A 91 7.26 -12.97 -6.77
C GLU A 91 6.24 -12.86 -5.65
N ASP A 92 6.56 -13.39 -4.46
CA ASP A 92 5.68 -13.32 -3.28
C ASP A 92 5.41 -11.86 -2.88
N ILE A 93 6.45 -11.01 -2.85
CA ILE A 93 6.31 -9.57 -2.57
C ILE A 93 5.33 -8.93 -3.55
N GLY A 94 5.45 -9.23 -4.85
CA GLY A 94 4.56 -8.70 -5.87
C GLY A 94 3.11 -9.15 -5.69
N VAL A 95 2.89 -10.44 -5.48
CA VAL A 95 1.54 -11.01 -5.32
C VAL A 95 0.86 -10.50 -4.06
N ILE A 96 1.58 -10.49 -2.93
CA ILE A 96 1.04 -9.98 -1.65
C ILE A 96 0.72 -8.49 -1.76
N ALA A 97 1.60 -7.71 -2.39
CA ALA A 97 1.36 -6.28 -2.60
C ALA A 97 0.12 -6.05 -3.48
N ALA A 98 -0.02 -6.78 -4.59
CA ALA A 98 -1.18 -6.67 -5.47
C ALA A 98 -2.49 -6.98 -4.72
N MET A 99 -2.52 -8.04 -3.92
CA MET A 99 -3.68 -8.40 -3.11
C MET A 99 -4.02 -7.31 -2.09
N ALA A 100 -3.03 -6.79 -1.36
CA ALA A 100 -3.23 -5.71 -0.40
C ALA A 100 -3.77 -4.44 -1.07
N PHE A 101 -3.29 -4.10 -2.25
CA PHE A 101 -3.75 -2.94 -3.02
C PHE A 101 -5.19 -3.11 -3.53
N VAL A 102 -5.58 -4.31 -3.95
CA VAL A 102 -6.97 -4.61 -4.31
C VAL A 102 -7.89 -4.44 -3.10
N GLU A 103 -7.52 -5.01 -1.95
CA GLU A 103 -8.28 -4.84 -0.70
C GLU A 103 -8.40 -3.36 -0.28
N MET A 104 -7.36 -2.55 -0.48
CA MET A 104 -7.41 -1.10 -0.24
C MET A 104 -8.41 -0.42 -1.17
N LEU A 105 -8.40 -0.75 -2.48
CA LEU A 105 -9.36 -0.20 -3.43
C LEU A 105 -10.80 -0.59 -3.09
N GLU A 106 -11.05 -1.83 -2.69
CA GLU A 106 -12.37 -2.33 -2.24
C GLU A 106 -12.83 -1.59 -0.98
N ALA A 107 -11.90 -1.21 -0.09
CA ALA A 107 -12.18 -0.41 1.10
C ALA A 107 -12.32 1.10 0.82
N GLY A 108 -12.17 1.55 -0.44
CA GLY A 108 -12.35 2.95 -0.84
C GLY A 108 -11.08 3.81 -0.82
N PHE A 109 -9.91 3.21 -0.65
CA PHE A 109 -8.65 3.93 -0.82
C PHE A 109 -8.31 4.05 -2.31
N GLY A 110 -7.89 5.23 -2.76
CA GLY A 110 -7.48 5.48 -4.14
C GLY A 110 -5.97 5.64 -4.32
N SER A 111 -5.26 5.79 -3.22
CA SER A 111 -3.80 5.92 -3.20
C SER A 111 -3.22 5.41 -1.90
N VAL A 112 -1.93 5.06 -1.93
CA VAL A 112 -1.20 4.53 -0.79
C VAL A 112 0.23 5.08 -0.73
N ALA A 113 0.69 5.39 0.47
CA ALA A 113 2.11 5.58 0.79
C ALA A 113 2.64 4.28 1.39
N GLU A 114 3.44 3.56 0.61
CA GLU A 114 4.01 2.27 0.98
C GLU A 114 5.39 2.46 1.58
N PHE A 115 5.53 2.18 2.86
CA PHE A 115 6.78 2.22 3.60
C PHE A 115 7.56 0.92 3.34
N HIS A 116 8.39 0.95 2.30
CA HIS A 116 9.11 -0.21 1.77
C HIS A 116 10.50 -0.34 2.36
N TYR A 117 10.75 -1.40 3.12
CA TYR A 117 12.04 -1.63 3.80
C TYR A 117 12.65 -3.02 3.58
N VAL A 118 12.13 -3.82 2.67
CA VAL A 118 12.72 -5.09 2.27
C VAL A 118 13.48 -4.89 0.96
N HIS A 119 14.82 -4.94 1.00
CA HIS A 119 15.65 -4.55 -0.14
C HIS A 119 16.47 -5.71 -0.73
N HIS A 120 16.76 -6.73 0.08
CA HIS A 120 17.71 -7.78 -0.26
C HIS A 120 17.09 -9.18 -0.30
N ALA A 121 17.83 -10.12 -0.87
CA ALA A 121 17.49 -11.53 -0.87
C ALA A 121 17.42 -12.12 0.57
N PRO A 122 16.83 -13.32 0.76
CA PRO A 122 16.69 -13.95 2.06
C PRO A 122 18.00 -14.10 2.86
N ASP A 123 19.12 -14.28 2.20
CA ASP A 123 20.46 -14.36 2.81
C ASP A 123 21.07 -12.98 3.12
N GLY A 124 20.41 -11.89 2.71
CA GLY A 124 20.87 -10.52 2.87
C GLY A 124 21.77 -10.02 1.72
N SER A 125 21.99 -10.82 0.67
CA SER A 125 22.72 -10.39 -0.52
C SER A 125 21.86 -9.43 -1.37
N PRO A 126 22.48 -8.48 -2.07
CA PRO A 126 21.75 -7.62 -3.01
C PRO A 126 21.30 -8.43 -4.24
N TYR A 127 20.14 -8.10 -4.78
CA TYR A 127 19.74 -8.55 -6.12
C TYR A 127 20.62 -7.88 -7.19
N ALA A 128 20.65 -8.44 -8.39
CA ALA A 128 21.34 -7.85 -9.54
C ALA A 128 20.84 -6.43 -9.83
N ASP A 129 19.53 -6.23 -9.79
CA ASP A 129 18.91 -4.91 -9.68
C ASP A 129 18.62 -4.64 -8.19
N ARG A 130 19.23 -3.61 -7.62
CA ARG A 130 19.00 -3.21 -6.22
C ARG A 130 17.57 -2.74 -5.96
N ALA A 131 16.84 -2.36 -7.01
CA ALA A 131 15.45 -1.95 -6.95
C ALA A 131 14.46 -3.10 -7.18
N GLU A 132 14.90 -4.35 -7.31
CA GLU A 132 14.07 -5.52 -7.66
C GLU A 132 12.77 -5.57 -6.85
N LEU A 133 12.86 -5.53 -5.52
CA LEU A 133 11.67 -5.64 -4.67
C LEU A 133 10.79 -4.37 -4.74
N SER A 134 11.38 -3.20 -4.91
CA SER A 134 10.65 -1.95 -5.16
C SER A 134 9.90 -2.01 -6.49
N ALA A 135 10.54 -2.53 -7.54
CA ALA A 135 9.91 -2.70 -8.85
C ALA A 135 8.71 -3.65 -8.81
N ARG A 136 8.77 -4.72 -7.98
CA ARG A 136 7.63 -5.63 -7.77
C ARG A 136 6.44 -4.93 -7.13
N VAL A 137 6.69 -4.07 -6.14
CA VAL A 137 5.63 -3.27 -5.49
C VAL A 137 5.02 -2.26 -6.46
N ILE A 138 5.85 -1.60 -7.28
CA ILE A 138 5.37 -0.66 -8.32
C ILE A 138 4.50 -1.39 -9.34
N ALA A 139 4.97 -2.52 -9.87
CA ALA A 139 4.21 -3.32 -10.83
C ALA A 139 2.89 -3.85 -10.24
N ALA A 140 2.88 -4.19 -8.96
CA ALA A 140 1.67 -4.59 -8.23
C ALA A 140 0.65 -3.45 -8.15
N ALA A 141 1.11 -2.22 -7.87
CA ALA A 141 0.24 -1.04 -7.83
C ALA A 141 -0.34 -0.71 -9.21
N ASP A 142 0.47 -0.81 -10.27
CA ASP A 142 0.01 -0.64 -11.66
C ASP A 142 -1.04 -1.70 -12.03
N THR A 143 -0.82 -2.95 -11.63
CA THR A 143 -1.75 -4.07 -11.88
C THR A 143 -3.07 -3.86 -11.14
N ALA A 144 -3.04 -3.43 -9.89
CA ALA A 144 -4.24 -3.15 -9.10
C ALA A 144 -4.94 -1.85 -9.55
N GLY A 145 -4.21 -0.90 -10.11
CA GLY A 145 -4.72 0.41 -10.52
C GLY A 145 -4.82 1.42 -9.37
N ILE A 146 -4.03 1.26 -8.29
CA ILE A 146 -3.98 2.19 -7.15
C ILE A 146 -2.87 3.22 -7.35
N GLY A 147 -3.09 4.47 -6.91
CA GLY A 147 -2.03 5.47 -6.85
C GLY A 147 -0.97 5.09 -5.80
N LEU A 148 0.31 5.10 -6.16
CA LEU A 148 1.40 4.71 -5.26
C LEU A 148 2.38 5.86 -5.02
N THR A 149 2.70 6.09 -3.75
CA THR A 149 3.91 6.78 -3.31
C THR A 149 4.80 5.77 -2.61
N LEU A 150 5.80 5.24 -3.31
CA LEU A 150 6.75 4.32 -2.72
C LEU A 150 7.77 5.11 -1.87
N LEU A 151 7.98 4.68 -0.63
CA LEU A 151 8.90 5.27 0.33
C LEU A 151 9.98 4.24 0.67
N PRO A 152 11.07 4.14 -0.11
CA PRO A 152 12.19 3.28 0.21
C PRO A 152 12.89 3.77 1.48
N VAL A 153 13.02 2.89 2.46
CA VAL A 153 13.54 3.25 3.79
C VAL A 153 15.04 3.07 3.85
N LEU A 154 15.74 4.09 4.33
CA LEU A 154 17.14 3.96 4.72
C LEU A 154 17.22 3.23 6.08
N TYR A 155 17.65 1.97 6.04
CA TYR A 155 17.74 1.11 7.23
C TYR A 155 19.21 0.82 7.56
N SER A 156 19.82 1.64 8.40
CA SER A 156 21.26 1.59 8.68
C SER A 156 21.62 0.77 9.92
N TYR A 157 20.72 0.69 10.91
CA TYR A 157 21.00 0.08 12.21
C TYR A 157 19.87 -0.84 12.66
N GLY A 158 20.23 -1.88 13.40
CA GLY A 158 19.29 -2.88 13.95
C GLY A 158 18.56 -2.45 15.21
N GLY A 159 18.95 -1.30 15.79
CA GLY A 159 18.35 -0.77 17.02
C GLY A 159 18.95 0.57 17.44
N ALA A 160 18.43 1.12 18.51
CA ALA A 160 18.93 2.37 19.10
C ALA A 160 20.40 2.24 19.52
N GLY A 161 21.15 3.33 19.45
CA GLY A 161 22.59 3.34 19.77
C GLY A 161 23.47 2.74 18.68
N GLN A 162 23.01 2.77 17.44
CA GLN A 162 23.76 2.29 16.26
C GLN A 162 24.11 0.80 16.32
N VAL A 163 23.23 -0.03 16.90
CA VAL A 163 23.40 -1.47 16.94
C VAL A 163 23.50 -2.02 15.52
N PRO A 164 24.52 -2.81 15.17
CA PRO A 164 24.67 -3.39 13.84
C PRO A 164 23.46 -4.24 13.44
N LEU A 165 23.18 -4.30 12.16
CA LEU A 165 22.18 -5.21 11.61
C LEU A 165 22.59 -6.67 11.84
N ALA A 166 21.68 -7.47 12.36
CA ALA A 166 21.92 -8.88 12.66
C ALA A 166 20.83 -9.78 12.09
N GLY A 167 21.18 -11.02 11.77
CA GLY A 167 20.23 -12.03 11.31
C GLY A 167 19.37 -11.54 10.12
N LYS A 168 18.07 -11.65 10.26
CA LYS A 168 17.07 -11.30 9.20
C LYS A 168 16.98 -9.81 8.92
N GLN A 169 17.48 -8.94 9.80
CA GLN A 169 17.55 -7.49 9.56
C GLN A 169 18.45 -7.13 8.36
N ARG A 170 19.40 -8.00 8.00
CA ARG A 170 20.28 -7.80 6.84
C ARG A 170 19.49 -7.60 5.56
N ARG A 171 18.29 -8.17 5.47
CA ARG A 171 17.38 -8.04 4.35
C ARG A 171 16.85 -6.61 4.16
N PHE A 172 16.91 -5.80 5.21
CA PHE A 172 16.45 -4.41 5.23
C PHE A 172 17.59 -3.41 5.01
N GLY A 173 18.82 -3.83 5.25
CA GLY A 173 19.96 -2.93 5.29
C GLY A 173 20.29 -2.27 3.95
N ASN A 174 20.66 -0.99 4.00
CA ASN A 174 21.21 -0.30 2.87
C ASN A 174 22.72 -0.26 3.07
N TRP A 175 23.42 -1.23 2.48
CA TRP A 175 24.86 -1.30 2.52
C TRP A 175 25.45 -0.37 1.46
N HIS A 176 26.46 0.40 1.83
CA HIS A 176 27.28 1.21 0.92
C HIS A 176 28.46 0.40 0.39
#